data_225a80a98618edfa2bc64306983d36a1
#
_entry.id   225a80a98618edfa2bc64306983d36a1
#
_cell.length_a   1.000
_cell.length_b   1.000
_cell.length_c   1.000
_cell.angle_alpha   90.00
_cell.angle_beta   90.00
_cell.angle_gamma   90.00
#
_symmetry.space_group_name_H-M   'P 1'
#
loop_
_entity.id
_entity.type
_entity.pdbx_description
1 polymer ?
#
loop_
_entity_poly.entity_id
_entity_poly.type
_entity_poly.pdbx_seq_one_letter_code
_entity_poly.pdbx_strand_id
1 'polypeptide(L)'
;MERETALKFVHELLRAMLAKRASDLFLTAGFPPAMKIDGKMTPVSSSSLSPVHTGDLARSIMTDRQAAEFEATKECNFAIAPAGIGRYRVNAFVQQGRVGMVLRTITTAIPKMEDLNMPPVLKDVVMTKRGLVILVGGTGSGKSTTLAAMVGYRNENSYGHIITIEDPVEYVHVHKNCVVTQREIGVDTDNWFAALKNTLRQAPDVILIGEIRDRETMDYAIAFAETGHLCMSTLHANSTNQALDRIINFFPEERRHQLLMDLSLNLKAFISQRLIPRKEGKGRIAAVEVLLNSPLIQDLIFKGEVHEIKEVMKRSREIGMQTFDQALFDLYEADHISYEDALRNADSLNDLRLKIKLEGKNSKEKDLAAGLEHLEIVK
;
A
#
# COMPACT_ATOMS: atom_id res chain seq x y z
N MET A 1 -3.67 -22.04 32.84
CA MET A 1 -4.28 -22.95 31.81
C MET A 1 -3.14 -23.77 31.22
N GLU A 2 -3.36 -25.05 30.91
CA GLU A 2 -2.32 -25.81 30.20
C GLU A 2 -2.09 -25.24 28.81
N ARG A 3 -0.83 -25.26 28.35
CA ARG A 3 -0.42 -24.64 27.09
C ARG A 3 -1.24 -25.14 25.86
N GLU A 4 -1.50 -26.44 25.82
CA GLU A 4 -2.26 -27.07 24.76
C GLU A 4 -3.71 -26.60 24.72
N THR A 5 -4.34 -26.47 25.89
CA THR A 5 -5.72 -25.97 26.04
C THR A 5 -5.80 -24.48 25.61
N ALA A 6 -4.82 -23.69 26.04
CA ALA A 6 -4.73 -22.27 25.62
C ALA A 6 -4.57 -22.12 24.10
N LEU A 7 -3.69 -22.93 23.50
CA LEU A 7 -3.46 -22.93 22.06
C LEU A 7 -4.72 -23.34 21.27
N LYS A 8 -5.43 -24.38 21.71
CA LYS A 8 -6.71 -24.80 21.11
C LYS A 8 -7.74 -23.66 21.12
N PHE A 9 -7.86 -22.98 22.24
CA PHE A 9 -8.79 -21.86 22.40
C PHE A 9 -8.44 -20.69 21.47
N VAL A 10 -7.14 -20.32 21.36
CA VAL A 10 -6.72 -19.30 20.37
C VAL A 10 -7.07 -19.74 18.95
N HIS A 11 -6.79 -20.98 18.56
CA HIS A 11 -7.13 -21.49 17.23
C HIS A 11 -8.65 -21.46 16.94
N GLU A 12 -9.50 -21.71 17.91
CA GLU A 12 -10.96 -21.58 17.77
C GLU A 12 -11.36 -20.13 17.52
N LEU A 13 -10.78 -19.18 18.27
CA LEU A 13 -11.01 -17.74 18.04
C LEU A 13 -10.53 -17.31 16.65
N LEU A 14 -9.38 -17.79 16.19
CA LEU A 14 -8.87 -17.47 14.84
C LEU A 14 -9.77 -18.04 13.73
N ARG A 15 -10.31 -19.25 13.89
CA ARG A 15 -11.33 -19.79 12.94
C ARG A 15 -12.60 -18.95 12.94
N ALA A 16 -13.03 -18.49 14.12
CA ALA A 16 -14.19 -17.59 14.23
C ALA A 16 -13.92 -16.22 13.57
N MET A 17 -12.68 -15.69 13.65
CA MET A 17 -12.30 -14.48 12.91
C MET A 17 -12.49 -14.64 11.40
N LEU A 18 -12.03 -15.75 10.83
CA LEU A 18 -12.18 -16.03 9.41
C LEU A 18 -13.66 -16.14 9.01
N ALA A 19 -14.43 -16.93 9.75
CA ALA A 19 -15.85 -17.15 9.50
C ALA A 19 -16.66 -15.84 9.55
N LYS A 20 -16.31 -14.93 10.46
CA LYS A 20 -16.97 -13.63 10.65
C LYS A 20 -16.34 -12.51 9.82
N ARG A 21 -15.28 -12.77 9.05
CA ARG A 21 -14.48 -11.77 8.30
C ARG A 21 -14.01 -10.63 9.21
N ALA A 22 -13.63 -10.95 10.44
CA ALA A 22 -13.13 -9.96 11.39
C ALA A 22 -11.71 -9.50 11.02
N SER A 23 -11.44 -8.22 11.15
CA SER A 23 -10.11 -7.65 10.89
C SER A 23 -9.14 -7.88 12.05
N ASP A 24 -9.63 -7.75 13.29
CA ASP A 24 -8.82 -7.81 14.48
C ASP A 24 -9.53 -8.62 15.58
N LEU A 25 -8.75 -9.32 16.41
CA LEU A 25 -9.16 -9.97 17.64
C LEU A 25 -8.45 -9.33 18.82
N PHE A 26 -9.18 -8.99 19.85
CA PHE A 26 -8.70 -8.35 21.08
C PHE A 26 -8.85 -9.31 22.25
N LEU A 27 -7.75 -9.58 22.94
CA LEU A 27 -7.70 -10.39 24.14
C LEU A 27 -7.11 -9.55 25.27
N THR A 28 -7.96 -9.08 26.18
CA THR A 28 -7.55 -8.24 27.31
C THR A 28 -8.22 -8.71 28.60
N ALA A 29 -7.54 -8.52 29.73
CA ALA A 29 -8.07 -8.91 31.03
C ALA A 29 -9.26 -8.01 31.43
N GLY A 30 -10.29 -8.62 32.01
CA GLY A 30 -11.49 -7.93 32.45
C GLY A 30 -12.54 -7.71 31.36
N PHE A 31 -12.29 -8.18 30.13
CA PHE A 31 -13.23 -8.10 29.01
C PHE A 31 -13.33 -9.45 28.29
N PRO A 32 -14.49 -9.78 27.69
CA PRO A 32 -14.60 -10.96 26.85
C PRO A 32 -13.70 -10.86 25.61
N PRO A 33 -13.24 -11.98 25.03
CA PRO A 33 -12.65 -11.95 23.69
C PRO A 33 -13.56 -11.18 22.73
N ALA A 34 -13.01 -10.22 21.99
CA ALA A 34 -13.77 -9.36 21.12
C ALA A 34 -13.13 -9.24 19.74
N MET A 35 -13.96 -9.15 18.72
CA MET A 35 -13.53 -9.02 17.33
C MET A 35 -14.00 -7.70 16.75
N LYS A 36 -13.19 -7.14 15.85
CA LYS A 36 -13.59 -5.98 15.05
C LYS A 36 -14.19 -6.49 13.73
N ILE A 37 -15.51 -6.33 13.60
CA ILE A 37 -16.29 -6.77 12.44
C ILE A 37 -16.94 -5.53 11.82
N ASP A 38 -16.68 -5.25 10.55
CA ASP A 38 -17.15 -4.06 9.84
C ASP A 38 -16.91 -2.75 10.62
N GLY A 39 -15.73 -2.68 11.26
CA GLY A 39 -15.31 -1.52 12.04
C GLY A 39 -15.88 -1.46 13.46
N LYS A 40 -16.80 -2.37 13.84
CA LYS A 40 -17.44 -2.39 15.17
C LYS A 40 -16.83 -3.46 16.08
N MET A 41 -16.58 -3.10 17.34
CA MET A 41 -16.13 -4.03 18.37
C MET A 41 -17.30 -4.93 18.82
N THR A 42 -17.12 -6.25 18.65
CA THR A 42 -18.15 -7.25 18.94
C THR A 42 -17.59 -8.32 19.86
N PRO A 43 -18.06 -8.46 21.11
CA PRO A 43 -17.70 -9.58 21.96
C PRO A 43 -18.12 -10.92 21.33
N VAL A 44 -17.27 -11.94 21.46
CA VAL A 44 -17.51 -13.29 20.90
C VAL A 44 -17.65 -14.35 21.98
N SER A 45 -17.65 -13.94 23.24
CA SER A 45 -17.92 -14.76 24.42
C SER A 45 -18.71 -13.93 25.45
N SER A 46 -19.43 -14.60 26.33
CA SER A 46 -20.10 -13.94 27.47
C SER A 46 -19.19 -13.79 28.70
N SER A 47 -18.09 -14.53 28.75
CA SER A 47 -17.19 -14.55 29.89
C SER A 47 -15.97 -13.69 29.69
N SER A 48 -15.66 -12.85 30.68
CA SER A 48 -14.44 -12.02 30.66
C SER A 48 -13.19 -12.86 30.95
N LEU A 49 -12.08 -12.49 30.29
CA LEU A 49 -10.77 -13.09 30.53
C LEU A 49 -10.17 -12.59 31.85
N SER A 50 -9.61 -13.49 32.63
CA SER A 50 -8.80 -13.13 33.81
C SER A 50 -7.37 -12.72 33.38
N PRO A 51 -6.59 -12.02 34.22
CA PRO A 51 -5.18 -11.73 33.95
C PRO A 51 -4.33 -12.99 33.72
N VAL A 52 -4.66 -14.10 34.39
CA VAL A 52 -3.99 -15.41 34.18
C VAL A 52 -4.32 -15.94 32.78
N HIS A 53 -5.59 -15.87 32.38
CA HIS A 53 -6.01 -16.33 31.04
C HIS A 53 -5.27 -15.59 29.94
N THR A 54 -5.18 -14.26 29.99
CA THR A 54 -4.51 -13.48 28.93
C THR A 54 -3.02 -13.77 28.86
N GLY A 55 -2.36 -13.99 30.01
CA GLY A 55 -0.96 -14.41 30.09
C GLY A 55 -0.72 -15.80 29.48
N ASP A 56 -1.56 -16.76 29.82
CA ASP A 56 -1.46 -18.15 29.31
C ASP A 56 -1.72 -18.19 27.78
N LEU A 57 -2.72 -17.45 27.31
CA LEU A 57 -3.04 -17.35 25.88
C LEU A 57 -1.87 -16.74 25.10
N ALA A 58 -1.26 -15.65 25.58
CA ALA A 58 -0.10 -15.04 24.94
C ALA A 58 1.08 -16.01 24.86
N ARG A 59 1.43 -16.65 25.98
CA ARG A 59 2.54 -17.61 26.04
C ARG A 59 2.30 -18.85 25.18
N SER A 60 1.05 -19.26 24.99
CA SER A 60 0.72 -20.46 24.21
C SER A 60 1.12 -20.36 22.74
N ILE A 61 1.11 -19.14 22.17
CA ILE A 61 1.41 -18.86 20.75
C ILE A 61 2.81 -18.28 20.53
N MET A 62 3.56 -18.03 21.62
CA MET A 62 4.94 -17.54 21.54
C MET A 62 5.95 -18.68 21.47
N THR A 63 7.02 -18.48 20.71
CA THR A 63 8.26 -19.26 20.84
C THR A 63 8.98 -18.87 22.13
N ASP A 64 9.95 -19.71 22.57
CA ASP A 64 10.72 -19.41 23.78
C ASP A 64 11.51 -18.10 23.66
N ARG A 65 12.04 -17.77 22.48
CA ARG A 65 12.70 -16.48 22.20
C ARG A 65 11.74 -15.31 22.37
N GLN A 66 10.54 -15.40 21.79
CA GLN A 66 9.52 -14.35 21.87
C GLN A 66 9.01 -14.18 23.31
N ALA A 67 8.87 -15.26 24.05
CA ALA A 67 8.49 -15.20 25.45
C ALA A 67 9.55 -14.49 26.31
N ALA A 68 10.84 -14.79 26.08
CA ALA A 68 11.95 -14.11 26.76
C ALA A 68 12.02 -12.62 26.42
N GLU A 69 11.83 -12.26 25.14
CA GLU A 69 11.74 -10.86 24.69
C GLU A 69 10.58 -10.13 25.37
N PHE A 70 9.39 -10.74 25.37
CA PHE A 70 8.20 -10.17 26.01
C PHE A 70 8.37 -9.96 27.53
N GLU A 71 9.04 -10.88 28.22
CA GLU A 71 9.35 -10.73 29.66
C GLU A 71 10.29 -9.54 29.91
N ALA A 72 11.27 -9.33 29.04
CA ALA A 72 12.25 -8.27 29.17
C ALA A 72 11.69 -6.88 28.80
N THR A 73 10.95 -6.81 27.69
CA THR A 73 10.54 -5.50 27.08
C THR A 73 9.09 -5.12 27.39
N LYS A 74 8.26 -6.05 27.84
CA LYS A 74 6.81 -5.91 28.04
C LYS A 74 6.01 -5.75 26.74
N GLU A 75 6.66 -5.93 25.59
CA GLU A 75 6.07 -5.89 24.26
C GLU A 75 6.69 -6.98 23.39
N CYS A 76 5.90 -7.56 22.49
CA CYS A 76 6.41 -8.46 21.45
C CYS A 76 5.50 -8.42 20.23
N ASN A 77 6.10 -8.22 19.06
CA ASN A 77 5.43 -8.26 17.77
C ASN A 77 5.91 -9.48 17.00
N PHE A 78 4.98 -10.31 16.53
CA PHE A 78 5.31 -11.50 15.76
C PHE A 78 4.16 -11.94 14.87
N ALA A 79 4.44 -12.84 13.94
CA ALA A 79 3.42 -13.47 13.11
C ALA A 79 3.21 -14.91 13.49
N ILE A 80 1.98 -15.39 13.35
CA ILE A 80 1.62 -16.82 13.48
C ILE A 80 0.89 -17.27 12.23
N ALA A 81 1.13 -18.51 11.80
CA ALA A 81 0.48 -19.12 10.64
C ALA A 81 0.02 -20.54 10.97
N PRO A 82 -1.03 -20.72 11.83
CA PRO A 82 -1.53 -22.04 12.14
C PRO A 82 -2.05 -22.75 10.89
N ALA A 83 -1.64 -23.98 10.67
CA ALA A 83 -1.99 -24.77 9.49
C ALA A 83 -3.50 -24.85 9.28
N GLY A 84 -3.98 -24.51 8.07
CA GLY A 84 -5.39 -24.56 7.69
C GLY A 84 -6.28 -23.47 8.33
N ILE A 85 -5.69 -22.48 9.02
CA ILE A 85 -6.46 -21.40 9.64
C ILE A 85 -6.16 -20.05 8.99
N GLY A 86 -4.87 -19.73 8.75
CA GLY A 86 -4.49 -18.45 8.13
C GLY A 86 -3.26 -17.84 8.76
N ARG A 87 -2.91 -16.61 8.37
CA ARG A 87 -1.78 -15.87 8.93
C ARG A 87 -2.28 -14.65 9.69
N TYR A 88 -1.68 -14.42 10.85
CA TYR A 88 -2.07 -13.35 11.77
C TYR A 88 -0.82 -12.65 12.31
N ARG A 89 -0.87 -11.31 12.33
CA ARG A 89 0.08 -10.50 13.08
C ARG A 89 -0.40 -10.38 14.51
N VAL A 90 0.48 -10.62 15.47
CA VAL A 90 0.22 -10.54 16.90
C VAL A 90 1.03 -9.39 17.48
N ASN A 91 0.37 -8.49 18.18
CA ASN A 91 1.00 -7.55 19.10
C ASN A 91 0.60 -7.94 20.51
N ALA A 92 1.55 -8.39 21.33
CA ALA A 92 1.37 -8.66 22.74
C ALA A 92 2.02 -7.54 23.55
N PHE A 93 1.34 -7.06 24.57
CA PHE A 93 1.78 -5.93 25.38
C PHE A 93 1.30 -6.05 26.82
N VAL A 94 1.91 -5.28 27.74
CA VAL A 94 1.47 -5.17 29.13
C VAL A 94 0.80 -3.81 29.34
N GLN A 95 -0.42 -3.84 29.89
CA GLN A 95 -1.15 -2.65 30.32
C GLN A 95 -1.63 -2.81 31.76
N GLN A 96 -1.44 -1.84 32.62
CA GLN A 96 -1.84 -1.88 34.03
C GLN A 96 -1.39 -3.18 34.75
N GLY A 97 -0.16 -3.66 34.45
CA GLY A 97 0.39 -4.88 34.98
C GLY A 97 -0.25 -6.19 34.45
N ARG A 98 -1.08 -6.12 33.40
CA ARG A 98 -1.79 -7.27 32.83
C ARG A 98 -1.46 -7.43 31.36
N VAL A 99 -1.36 -8.68 30.91
CA VAL A 99 -1.11 -8.99 29.50
C VAL A 99 -2.34 -8.70 28.65
N GLY A 100 -2.13 -8.06 27.51
CA GLY A 100 -3.10 -7.91 26.44
C GLY A 100 -2.51 -8.34 25.11
N MET A 101 -3.37 -8.70 24.15
CA MET A 101 -2.97 -9.03 22.78
C MET A 101 -3.98 -8.48 21.77
N VAL A 102 -3.46 -8.08 20.64
CA VAL A 102 -4.26 -7.81 19.43
C VAL A 102 -3.72 -8.69 18.30
N LEU A 103 -4.61 -9.45 17.68
CA LEU A 103 -4.28 -10.29 16.52
C LEU A 103 -5.00 -9.73 15.30
N ARG A 104 -4.24 -9.41 14.26
CA ARG A 104 -4.76 -8.89 12.98
C ARG A 104 -4.66 -9.94 11.89
N THR A 105 -5.75 -10.14 11.15
CA THR A 105 -5.76 -11.05 9.99
C THR A 105 -4.86 -10.49 8.88
N ILE A 106 -3.95 -11.32 8.37
CA ILE A 106 -3.16 -11.05 7.17
C ILE A 106 -3.86 -11.74 6.00
N THR A 107 -4.23 -10.97 5.00
CA THR A 107 -4.96 -11.48 3.83
C THR A 107 -4.03 -12.29 2.95
N THR A 108 -4.41 -13.52 2.63
CA THR A 108 -3.67 -14.41 1.70
C THR A 108 -4.19 -14.35 0.27
N ALA A 109 -5.40 -13.84 0.08
CA ALA A 109 -5.98 -13.66 -1.24
C ALA A 109 -5.45 -12.37 -1.88
N ILE A 110 -4.60 -12.51 -2.89
CA ILE A 110 -4.05 -11.39 -3.65
C ILE A 110 -5.05 -11.05 -4.77
N PRO A 111 -5.58 -9.81 -4.81
CA PRO A 111 -6.46 -9.38 -5.88
C PRO A 111 -5.68 -9.26 -7.19
N LYS A 112 -6.35 -9.43 -8.33
CA LYS A 112 -5.77 -9.13 -9.64
C LYS A 112 -5.81 -7.63 -9.89
N MET A 113 -4.93 -7.13 -10.76
CA MET A 113 -4.90 -5.71 -11.12
C MET A 113 -6.20 -5.25 -11.77
N GLU A 114 -6.87 -6.14 -12.52
CA GLU A 114 -8.17 -5.90 -13.14
C GLU A 114 -9.27 -5.69 -12.09
N ASP A 115 -9.27 -6.48 -11.02
CA ASP A 115 -10.25 -6.38 -9.94
C ASP A 115 -10.10 -5.06 -9.15
N LEU A 116 -8.91 -4.47 -9.17
CA LEU A 116 -8.58 -3.19 -8.54
C LEU A 116 -8.83 -1.98 -9.45
N ASN A 117 -9.24 -2.19 -10.70
CA ASN A 117 -9.41 -1.13 -11.71
C ASN A 117 -8.13 -0.31 -11.91
N MET A 118 -6.97 -0.99 -11.96
CA MET A 118 -5.67 -0.32 -12.14
C MET A 118 -5.44 0.06 -13.61
N PRO A 119 -4.76 1.19 -13.87
CA PRO A 119 -4.35 1.56 -15.22
C PRO A 119 -3.58 0.43 -15.91
N PRO A 120 -3.93 0.07 -17.16
CA PRO A 120 -3.30 -1.05 -17.88
C PRO A 120 -1.78 -0.97 -17.98
N VAL A 121 -1.23 0.25 -18.08
CA VAL A 121 0.22 0.50 -18.17
C VAL A 121 1.01 -0.06 -16.98
N LEU A 122 0.38 -0.29 -15.83
CA LEU A 122 1.07 -0.88 -14.67
C LEU A 122 1.51 -2.33 -14.93
N LYS A 123 0.87 -3.04 -15.86
CA LYS A 123 1.33 -4.36 -16.32
C LYS A 123 2.68 -4.27 -17.02
N ASP A 124 2.85 -3.28 -17.88
CA ASP A 124 4.13 -3.06 -18.57
C ASP A 124 5.20 -2.60 -17.59
N VAL A 125 4.83 -1.71 -16.66
CA VAL A 125 5.74 -1.20 -15.61
C VAL A 125 6.31 -2.34 -14.77
N VAL A 126 5.47 -3.27 -14.28
CA VAL A 126 5.93 -4.38 -13.44
C VAL A 126 6.69 -5.45 -14.23
N MET A 127 6.53 -5.51 -15.55
CA MET A 127 7.26 -6.43 -16.42
C MET A 127 8.59 -5.86 -16.92
N THR A 128 8.95 -4.64 -16.60
CA THR A 128 10.27 -4.07 -16.92
C THR A 128 11.39 -4.90 -16.28
N LYS A 129 12.53 -4.96 -16.96
CA LYS A 129 13.67 -5.76 -16.50
C LYS A 129 14.39 -5.11 -15.31
N ARG A 130 14.49 -3.77 -15.30
CA ARG A 130 15.24 -3.00 -14.31
C ARG A 130 14.67 -1.61 -14.11
N GLY A 131 15.01 -1.00 -13.01
CA GLY A 131 14.69 0.37 -12.66
C GLY A 131 13.89 0.47 -11.38
N LEU A 132 13.51 1.67 -10.99
CA LEU A 132 12.86 1.98 -9.73
C LEU A 132 11.38 2.31 -9.95
N VAL A 133 10.50 1.63 -9.24
CA VAL A 133 9.04 1.87 -9.23
C VAL A 133 8.60 2.17 -7.81
N ILE A 134 8.00 3.32 -7.59
CA ILE A 134 7.57 3.74 -6.24
C ILE A 134 6.07 3.99 -6.21
N LEU A 135 5.38 3.26 -5.32
CA LEU A 135 3.98 3.49 -5.01
C LEU A 135 3.85 4.54 -3.91
N VAL A 136 3.03 5.54 -4.16
CA VAL A 136 2.90 6.74 -3.32
C VAL A 136 1.48 6.86 -2.79
N GLY A 137 1.32 7.29 -1.55
CA GLY A 137 0.01 7.54 -0.96
C GLY A 137 0.04 7.55 0.57
N GLY A 138 -0.99 8.08 1.18
CA GLY A 138 -1.17 8.05 2.63
C GLY A 138 -1.41 6.65 3.18
N THR A 139 -1.48 6.53 4.50
CA THR A 139 -1.87 5.27 5.15
C THR A 139 -3.30 4.88 4.74
N GLY A 140 -3.50 3.61 4.38
CA GLY A 140 -4.81 3.11 3.96
C GLY A 140 -5.24 3.49 2.54
N SER A 141 -4.34 4.06 1.71
CA SER A 141 -4.62 4.38 0.30
C SER A 141 -4.58 3.16 -0.63
N GLY A 142 -4.24 1.96 -0.13
CA GLY A 142 -4.22 0.72 -0.90
C GLY A 142 -2.88 0.38 -1.58
N LYS A 143 -1.77 1.06 -1.23
CA LYS A 143 -0.43 0.80 -1.81
C LYS A 143 -0.02 -0.66 -1.73
N SER A 144 -0.08 -1.27 -0.54
CA SER A 144 0.31 -2.67 -0.33
C SER A 144 -0.54 -3.62 -1.16
N THR A 145 -1.83 -3.34 -1.30
CA THR A 145 -2.76 -4.15 -2.13
C THR A 145 -2.40 -4.07 -3.61
N THR A 146 -2.14 -2.85 -4.10
CA THR A 146 -1.74 -2.65 -5.50
C THR A 146 -0.37 -3.26 -5.77
N LEU A 147 0.58 -3.09 -4.85
CA LEU A 147 1.91 -3.66 -4.96
C LEU A 147 1.86 -5.20 -4.98
N ALA A 148 1.04 -5.80 -4.10
CA ALA A 148 0.81 -7.24 -4.09
C ALA A 148 0.19 -7.73 -5.41
N ALA A 149 -0.77 -7.00 -5.98
CA ALA A 149 -1.35 -7.32 -7.28
C ALA A 149 -0.32 -7.25 -8.42
N MET A 150 0.56 -6.24 -8.41
CA MET A 150 1.66 -6.10 -9.39
C MET A 150 2.67 -7.25 -9.25
N VAL A 151 3.10 -7.58 -8.03
CA VAL A 151 3.98 -8.72 -7.76
C VAL A 151 3.32 -10.04 -8.17
N GLY A 152 2.02 -10.21 -7.86
CA GLY A 152 1.23 -11.37 -8.28
C GLY A 152 1.19 -11.53 -9.80
N TYR A 153 0.98 -10.43 -10.53
CA TYR A 153 1.01 -10.42 -11.99
C TYR A 153 2.38 -10.83 -12.54
N ARG A 154 3.47 -10.26 -11.99
CA ARG A 154 4.84 -10.63 -12.35
C ARG A 154 5.13 -12.11 -12.08
N ASN A 155 4.71 -12.62 -10.92
CA ASN A 155 4.87 -14.02 -10.51
C ASN A 155 4.16 -15.01 -11.45
N GLU A 156 3.05 -14.58 -12.06
CA GLU A 156 2.29 -15.40 -13.04
C GLU A 156 2.86 -15.33 -14.46
N ASN A 157 3.43 -14.20 -14.86
CA ASN A 157 3.73 -13.90 -16.26
C ASN A 157 5.24 -13.78 -16.56
N SER A 158 6.10 -14.02 -15.57
CA SER A 158 7.56 -13.98 -15.71
C SER A 158 8.18 -15.21 -15.07
N TYR A 159 9.47 -15.40 -15.31
CA TYR A 159 10.29 -16.42 -14.65
C TYR A 159 11.45 -15.69 -13.95
N GLY A 160 11.78 -16.13 -12.74
CA GLY A 160 12.86 -15.51 -11.98
C GLY A 160 12.64 -15.55 -10.47
N HIS A 161 13.39 -14.73 -9.76
CA HIS A 161 13.38 -14.65 -8.30
C HIS A 161 12.90 -13.27 -7.84
N ILE A 162 11.81 -13.24 -7.11
CA ILE A 162 11.25 -12.04 -6.47
C ILE A 162 11.59 -12.10 -4.99
N ILE A 163 12.28 -11.08 -4.48
CA ILE A 163 12.60 -10.96 -3.05
C ILE A 163 11.82 -9.78 -2.51
N THR A 164 11.11 -9.99 -1.38
CA THR A 164 10.47 -8.90 -0.64
C THR A 164 11.08 -8.78 0.75
N ILE A 165 11.26 -7.55 1.21
CA ILE A 165 11.71 -7.19 2.55
C ILE A 165 10.66 -6.23 3.10
N GLU A 166 9.93 -6.65 4.13
CA GLU A 166 8.71 -5.98 4.59
C GLU A 166 8.68 -5.86 6.12
N ASP A 167 7.95 -4.89 6.63
CA ASP A 167 7.76 -4.66 8.07
C ASP A 167 6.30 -4.20 8.35
N PRO A 168 5.37 -5.16 8.47
CA PRO A 168 5.45 -6.60 8.23
C PRO A 168 5.07 -7.02 6.81
N VAL A 169 5.11 -8.34 6.52
CA VAL A 169 4.50 -8.93 5.32
C VAL A 169 2.99 -8.79 5.36
N GLU A 170 2.42 -8.01 4.44
CA GLU A 170 0.98 -7.76 4.33
C GLU A 170 0.23 -8.82 3.51
N TYR A 171 0.88 -9.38 2.48
CA TYR A 171 0.33 -10.39 1.58
C TYR A 171 1.32 -11.54 1.38
N VAL A 172 0.85 -12.77 1.46
CA VAL A 172 1.70 -13.94 1.22
C VAL A 172 1.55 -14.42 -0.22
N HIS A 173 2.64 -14.41 -0.95
CA HIS A 173 2.72 -14.89 -2.32
C HIS A 173 3.07 -16.39 -2.38
N VAL A 174 2.24 -17.15 -3.07
CA VAL A 174 2.57 -18.53 -3.43
C VAL A 174 3.49 -18.51 -4.65
N HIS A 175 4.50 -19.37 -4.68
CA HIS A 175 5.33 -19.53 -5.89
C HIS A 175 4.46 -19.98 -7.06
N LYS A 176 4.62 -19.34 -8.23
CA LYS A 176 4.01 -19.72 -9.50
C LYS A 176 5.11 -19.97 -10.52
N ASN A 177 5.28 -19.07 -11.48
CA ASN A 177 6.41 -19.14 -12.41
C ASN A 177 7.69 -18.54 -11.82
N CYS A 178 7.58 -17.70 -10.79
CA CYS A 178 8.72 -17.16 -10.05
C CYS A 178 8.88 -17.84 -8.70
N VAL A 179 10.11 -17.91 -8.21
CA VAL A 179 10.38 -18.12 -6.80
C VAL A 179 10.12 -16.80 -6.07
N VAL A 180 9.34 -16.80 -5.01
CA VAL A 180 9.08 -15.60 -4.20
C VAL A 180 9.62 -15.83 -2.80
N THR A 181 10.61 -15.04 -2.41
CA THR A 181 11.22 -15.06 -1.06
C THR A 181 10.75 -13.80 -0.33
N GLN A 182 9.93 -13.98 0.72
CA GLN A 182 9.44 -12.88 1.55
C GLN A 182 10.13 -12.91 2.90
N ARG A 183 10.69 -11.79 3.31
CA ARG A 183 11.43 -11.65 4.57
C ARG A 183 10.83 -10.53 5.40
N GLU A 184 10.37 -10.87 6.59
CA GLU A 184 9.80 -9.94 7.55
C GLU A 184 10.89 -9.45 8.53
N ILE A 185 10.97 -8.13 8.74
CA ILE A 185 11.88 -7.52 9.71
C ILE A 185 11.47 -7.97 11.13
N GLY A 186 12.47 -8.33 11.94
CA GLY A 186 12.27 -8.83 13.30
C GLY A 186 11.83 -10.29 13.39
N VAL A 187 11.46 -10.93 12.27
CA VAL A 187 11.07 -12.35 12.21
C VAL A 187 12.09 -13.16 11.42
N ASP A 188 12.28 -12.81 10.13
CA ASP A 188 13.16 -13.53 9.19
C ASP A 188 14.52 -12.86 9.05
N THR A 189 14.66 -11.63 9.49
CA THR A 189 15.88 -10.82 9.48
C THR A 189 15.85 -9.82 10.63
N ASP A 190 17.01 -9.49 11.18
CA ASP A 190 17.08 -8.64 12.37
C ASP A 190 16.68 -7.18 12.11
N ASN A 191 17.07 -6.63 10.95
CA ASN A 191 16.80 -5.24 10.60
C ASN A 191 16.92 -5.00 9.09
N TRP A 192 16.51 -3.82 8.65
CA TRP A 192 16.56 -3.39 7.25
C TRP A 192 17.97 -3.48 6.65
N PHE A 193 18.98 -2.98 7.35
CA PHE A 193 20.37 -2.99 6.87
C PHE A 193 20.87 -4.41 6.58
N ALA A 194 20.67 -5.35 7.52
CA ALA A 194 21.09 -6.74 7.35
C ALA A 194 20.39 -7.42 6.18
N ALA A 195 19.08 -7.15 6.01
CA ALA A 195 18.31 -7.68 4.90
C ALA A 195 18.78 -7.13 3.56
N LEU A 196 18.81 -5.80 3.40
CA LEU A 196 19.14 -5.11 2.14
C LEU A 196 20.56 -5.42 1.67
N LYS A 197 21.54 -5.36 2.59
CA LYS A 197 22.96 -5.67 2.30
C LYS A 197 23.16 -7.05 1.67
N ASN A 198 22.36 -8.03 2.05
CA ASN A 198 22.54 -9.40 1.58
C ASN A 198 21.64 -9.77 0.39
N THR A 199 20.70 -8.90 -0.01
CA THR A 199 19.70 -9.19 -1.04
C THR A 199 20.34 -9.53 -2.39
N LEU A 200 21.33 -8.78 -2.87
CA LEU A 200 21.98 -9.03 -4.15
C LEU A 200 22.71 -10.38 -4.24
N ARG A 201 23.07 -10.97 -3.09
CA ARG A 201 23.71 -12.29 -3.03
C ARG A 201 22.73 -13.45 -3.21
N GLN A 202 21.43 -13.15 -3.22
CA GLN A 202 20.36 -14.13 -3.35
C GLN A 202 19.86 -14.26 -4.81
N ALA A 203 20.59 -13.69 -5.78
CA ALA A 203 20.27 -13.70 -7.20
C ALA A 203 18.83 -13.23 -7.52
N PRO A 204 18.40 -12.03 -7.08
CA PRO A 204 17.08 -11.51 -7.39
C PRO A 204 16.95 -11.02 -8.83
N ASP A 205 15.76 -11.09 -9.41
CA ASP A 205 15.36 -10.33 -10.60
C ASP A 205 14.52 -9.12 -10.21
N VAL A 206 13.72 -9.28 -9.15
CA VAL A 206 12.87 -8.23 -8.59
C VAL A 206 13.10 -8.13 -7.09
N ILE A 207 13.25 -6.91 -6.61
CA ILE A 207 13.43 -6.61 -5.19
C ILE A 207 12.31 -5.67 -4.76
N LEU A 208 11.55 -6.05 -3.73
CA LEU A 208 10.57 -5.19 -3.11
C LEU A 208 11.06 -4.76 -1.74
N ILE A 209 11.20 -3.44 -1.54
CA ILE A 209 11.43 -2.81 -0.26
C ILE A 209 10.08 -2.30 0.22
N GLY A 210 9.56 -2.82 1.34
CA GLY A 210 8.21 -2.52 1.84
C GLY A 210 7.90 -1.04 1.86
N GLU A 211 8.82 -0.22 2.43
CA GLU A 211 8.75 1.23 2.33
C GLU A 211 10.13 1.91 2.41
N ILE A 212 10.23 3.06 1.74
CA ILE A 212 11.37 3.99 1.87
C ILE A 212 11.04 4.99 2.95
N ARG A 213 11.79 4.96 4.07
CA ARG A 213 11.60 5.84 5.23
C ARG A 213 12.66 6.91 5.36
N ASP A 214 13.85 6.65 4.83
CA ASP A 214 15.05 7.42 5.03
C ASP A 214 16.02 7.34 3.84
N ARG A 215 17.13 8.04 4.00
CA ARG A 215 18.20 8.06 2.99
C ARG A 215 18.78 6.67 2.75
N GLU A 216 19.01 5.87 3.79
CA GLU A 216 19.67 4.57 3.66
C GLU A 216 18.85 3.62 2.80
N THR A 217 17.57 3.51 3.07
CA THR A 217 16.64 2.68 2.26
C THR A 217 16.52 3.20 0.83
N MET A 218 16.59 4.52 0.62
CA MET A 218 16.59 5.10 -0.72
C MET A 218 17.89 4.83 -1.48
N ASP A 219 19.05 4.95 -0.83
CA ASP A 219 20.35 4.61 -1.43
C ASP A 219 20.38 3.13 -1.90
N TYR A 220 19.83 2.19 -1.12
CA TYR A 220 19.68 0.79 -1.54
C TYR A 220 18.72 0.62 -2.73
N ALA A 221 17.59 1.31 -2.73
CA ALA A 221 16.62 1.22 -3.83
C ALA A 221 17.22 1.69 -5.17
N ILE A 222 18.00 2.77 -5.14
CA ILE A 222 18.75 3.28 -6.30
C ILE A 222 19.81 2.25 -6.72
N ALA A 223 20.63 1.77 -5.79
CA ALA A 223 21.71 0.81 -6.09
C ALA A 223 21.16 -0.49 -6.72
N PHE A 224 20.01 -0.99 -6.28
CA PHE A 224 19.37 -2.15 -6.89
C PHE A 224 18.94 -1.88 -8.34
N ALA A 225 18.36 -0.72 -8.59
CA ALA A 225 17.94 -0.30 -9.94
C ALA A 225 19.16 -0.15 -10.87
N GLU A 226 20.25 0.47 -10.40
CA GLU A 226 21.51 0.64 -11.13
C GLU A 226 22.20 -0.68 -11.48
N THR A 227 22.14 -1.65 -10.57
CA THR A 227 22.75 -2.97 -10.77
C THR A 227 21.91 -3.91 -11.65
N GLY A 228 20.82 -3.39 -12.24
CA GLY A 228 20.06 -4.10 -13.28
C GLY A 228 18.80 -4.81 -12.81
N HIS A 229 18.35 -4.58 -11.57
CA HIS A 229 17.17 -5.19 -10.98
C HIS A 229 15.95 -4.27 -11.08
N LEU A 230 14.75 -4.83 -11.12
CA LEU A 230 13.54 -4.07 -10.85
C LEU A 230 13.37 -3.90 -9.34
N CYS A 231 13.54 -2.69 -8.85
CA CYS A 231 13.28 -2.34 -7.46
C CYS A 231 11.90 -1.70 -7.34
N MET A 232 11.05 -2.26 -6.50
CA MET A 232 9.73 -1.70 -6.17
C MET A 232 9.68 -1.32 -4.70
N SER A 233 9.00 -0.20 -4.39
CA SER A 233 8.86 0.23 -3.01
C SER A 233 7.60 1.08 -2.81
N THR A 234 7.32 1.43 -1.55
CA THR A 234 6.29 2.41 -1.21
C THR A 234 6.91 3.65 -0.57
N LEU A 235 6.22 4.77 -0.70
CA LEU A 235 6.58 6.03 -0.06
C LEU A 235 5.32 6.75 0.44
N HIS A 236 5.38 7.32 1.62
CA HIS A 236 4.30 8.13 2.16
C HIS A 236 4.40 9.56 1.64
N ALA A 237 3.60 9.92 0.65
CA ALA A 237 3.36 11.27 0.14
C ALA A 237 1.97 11.32 -0.48
N ASN A 238 1.47 12.48 -0.88
CA ASN A 238 0.10 12.62 -1.40
C ASN A 238 0.04 12.75 -2.94
N SER A 239 1.16 12.94 -3.60
CA SER A 239 1.29 13.05 -5.06
C SER A 239 2.72 12.72 -5.50
N THR A 240 2.92 12.57 -6.81
CA THR A 240 4.24 12.33 -7.42
C THR A 240 5.23 13.46 -7.13
N ASN A 241 4.81 14.73 -7.24
CA ASN A 241 5.68 15.87 -6.96
C ASN A 241 6.13 15.87 -5.49
N GLN A 242 5.18 15.68 -4.55
CA GLN A 242 5.52 15.57 -3.13
C GLN A 242 6.43 14.37 -2.82
N ALA A 243 6.30 13.27 -3.57
CA ALA A 243 7.20 12.12 -3.42
C ALA A 243 8.64 12.48 -3.81
N LEU A 244 8.83 13.19 -4.93
CA LEU A 244 10.14 13.69 -5.36
C LEU A 244 10.73 14.66 -4.33
N ASP A 245 9.96 15.65 -3.88
CA ASP A 245 10.40 16.59 -2.85
C ASP A 245 10.80 15.88 -1.57
N ARG A 246 10.02 14.86 -1.14
CA ARG A 246 10.33 14.08 0.04
C ARG A 246 11.63 13.29 -0.10
N ILE A 247 11.85 12.66 -1.25
CA ILE A 247 13.08 11.93 -1.55
C ILE A 247 14.28 12.90 -1.53
N ILE A 248 14.16 14.05 -2.18
CA ILE A 248 15.21 15.10 -2.18
C ILE A 248 15.55 15.53 -0.75
N ASN A 249 14.56 15.64 0.12
CA ASN A 249 14.74 16.04 1.52
C ASN A 249 15.36 14.97 2.43
N PHE A 250 15.44 13.70 2.00
CA PHE A 250 16.24 12.70 2.72
C PHE A 250 17.75 12.92 2.60
N PHE A 251 18.18 13.69 1.60
CA PHE A 251 19.60 13.87 1.28
C PHE A 251 20.08 15.29 1.64
N PRO A 252 21.31 15.41 2.15
CA PRO A 252 21.91 16.71 2.36
C PRO A 252 22.15 17.41 1.02
N GLU A 253 22.29 18.73 1.05
CA GLU A 253 22.34 19.58 -0.15
C GLU A 253 23.45 19.14 -1.12
N GLU A 254 24.61 18.75 -0.60
CA GLU A 254 25.78 18.35 -1.38
C GLU A 254 25.54 17.06 -2.19
N ARG A 255 24.57 16.22 -1.76
CA ARG A 255 24.22 14.98 -2.43
C ARG A 255 23.04 15.09 -3.42
N ARG A 256 22.33 16.22 -3.40
CA ARG A 256 21.08 16.36 -4.18
C ARG A 256 21.30 16.29 -5.69
N HIS A 257 22.38 16.88 -6.19
CA HIS A 257 22.69 16.80 -7.62
C HIS A 257 22.91 15.36 -8.08
N GLN A 258 23.69 14.57 -7.33
CA GLN A 258 23.89 13.15 -7.63
C GLN A 258 22.58 12.36 -7.54
N LEU A 259 21.77 12.61 -6.50
CA LEU A 259 20.46 11.99 -6.34
C LEU A 259 19.54 12.24 -7.54
N LEU A 260 19.45 13.48 -8.00
CA LEU A 260 18.61 13.85 -9.15
C LEU A 260 19.09 13.17 -10.44
N MET A 261 20.40 13.07 -10.62
CA MET A 261 20.99 12.32 -11.73
C MET A 261 20.61 10.84 -11.64
N ASP A 262 20.81 10.20 -10.50
CA ASP A 262 20.51 8.78 -10.28
C ASP A 262 19.02 8.49 -10.48
N LEU A 263 18.13 9.34 -9.96
CA LEU A 263 16.68 9.25 -10.15
C LEU A 263 16.29 9.41 -11.62
N SER A 264 16.87 10.41 -12.31
CA SER A 264 16.55 10.66 -13.72
C SER A 264 16.84 9.45 -14.61
N LEU A 265 17.89 8.69 -14.31
CA LEU A 265 18.32 7.51 -15.07
C LEU A 265 17.58 6.23 -14.67
N ASN A 266 17.30 6.06 -13.39
CA ASN A 266 16.85 4.77 -12.84
C ASN A 266 15.34 4.70 -12.56
N LEU A 267 14.68 5.83 -12.36
CA LEU A 267 13.22 5.85 -12.18
C LEU A 267 12.52 5.22 -13.39
N LYS A 268 11.47 4.45 -13.17
CA LYS A 268 10.55 3.93 -14.20
C LYS A 268 9.18 4.55 -14.04
N ALA A 269 8.65 4.52 -12.81
CA ALA A 269 7.33 5.08 -12.54
C ALA A 269 7.20 5.55 -11.08
N PHE A 270 6.44 6.62 -10.89
CA PHE A 270 5.70 6.86 -9.66
C PHE A 270 4.22 6.55 -9.88
N ILE A 271 3.63 5.87 -8.91
CA ILE A 271 2.21 5.47 -8.93
C ILE A 271 1.58 5.99 -7.65
N SER A 272 0.92 7.13 -7.72
CA SER A 272 0.25 7.73 -6.56
C SER A 272 -1.19 7.28 -6.49
N GLN A 273 -1.70 7.00 -5.28
CA GLN A 273 -3.02 6.37 -5.11
C GLN A 273 -3.82 6.99 -3.97
N ARG A 274 -5.11 7.22 -4.25
CA ARG A 274 -6.16 7.60 -3.28
C ARG A 274 -7.34 6.64 -3.41
N LEU A 275 -7.97 6.27 -2.30
CA LEU A 275 -9.19 5.46 -2.30
C LEU A 275 -10.42 6.36 -2.10
N ILE A 276 -11.28 6.39 -3.09
CA ILE A 276 -12.49 7.20 -3.14
C ILE A 276 -13.71 6.33 -2.83
N PRO A 277 -14.66 6.76 -1.99
CA PRO A 277 -15.91 6.03 -1.79
C PRO A 277 -16.65 5.81 -3.12
N ARG A 278 -17.20 4.62 -3.30
CA ARG A 278 -18.04 4.34 -4.48
C ARG A 278 -19.40 5.02 -4.32
N LYS A 279 -19.95 5.52 -5.42
CA LYS A 279 -21.28 6.15 -5.48
C LYS A 279 -22.39 5.25 -4.92
N GLU A 280 -22.26 3.94 -5.10
CA GLU A 280 -23.20 2.93 -4.59
C GLU A 280 -23.20 2.80 -3.06
N GLY A 281 -22.33 3.52 -2.35
CA GLY A 281 -22.24 3.51 -0.89
C GLY A 281 -21.55 2.27 -0.31
N LYS A 282 -21.05 1.34 -1.12
CA LYS A 282 -20.33 0.14 -0.67
C LYS A 282 -18.94 0.06 -1.29
N GLY A 283 -17.92 0.01 -0.42
CA GLY A 283 -16.53 -0.11 -0.84
C GLY A 283 -15.92 1.19 -1.37
N ARG A 284 -14.70 1.06 -1.89
CA ARG A 284 -13.90 2.17 -2.41
C ARG A 284 -13.31 1.80 -3.75
N ILE A 285 -12.95 2.78 -4.55
CA ILE A 285 -12.26 2.63 -5.84
C ILE A 285 -10.99 3.46 -5.82
N ALA A 286 -9.93 2.98 -6.47
CA ALA A 286 -8.68 3.71 -6.54
C ALA A 286 -8.72 4.79 -7.62
N ALA A 287 -8.43 6.03 -7.24
CA ALA A 287 -7.95 7.05 -8.16
C ALA A 287 -6.43 6.97 -8.20
N VAL A 288 -5.86 6.81 -9.39
CA VAL A 288 -4.43 6.54 -9.58
C VAL A 288 -3.81 7.63 -10.45
N GLU A 289 -2.77 8.26 -9.93
CA GLU A 289 -1.88 9.13 -10.68
C GLU A 289 -0.68 8.31 -11.15
N VAL A 290 -0.29 8.41 -12.41
CA VAL A 290 0.83 7.66 -13.00
C VAL A 290 1.80 8.61 -13.68
N LEU A 291 3.02 8.64 -13.19
CA LEU A 291 4.16 9.25 -13.85
C LEU A 291 5.05 8.16 -14.44
N LEU A 292 5.35 8.23 -15.72
CA LEU A 292 6.36 7.41 -16.39
C LEU A 292 7.59 8.26 -16.71
N ASN A 293 8.77 7.67 -16.60
CA ASN A 293 10.02 8.37 -16.81
C ASN A 293 10.36 8.48 -18.33
N SER A 294 9.63 9.36 -19.02
CA SER A 294 9.95 9.74 -20.41
C SER A 294 11.20 10.61 -20.50
N PRO A 295 11.82 10.78 -21.68
CA PRO A 295 13.02 11.64 -21.84
C PRO A 295 12.83 13.06 -21.30
N LEU A 296 11.65 13.66 -21.48
CA LEU A 296 11.35 14.99 -20.95
C LEU A 296 11.24 14.97 -19.42
N ILE A 297 10.63 13.94 -18.84
CA ILE A 297 10.58 13.77 -17.37
C ILE A 297 11.98 13.56 -16.80
N GLN A 298 12.84 12.80 -17.47
CA GLN A 298 14.24 12.61 -17.07
C GLN A 298 14.97 13.96 -17.00
N ASP A 299 14.82 14.80 -17.99
CA ASP A 299 15.43 16.14 -18.03
C ASP A 299 14.92 17.04 -16.88
N LEU A 300 13.59 17.04 -16.64
CA LEU A 300 12.99 17.81 -15.55
C LEU A 300 13.48 17.33 -14.17
N ILE A 301 13.55 16.01 -13.94
CA ILE A 301 14.09 15.45 -12.70
C ILE A 301 15.56 15.84 -12.53
N PHE A 302 16.37 15.67 -13.56
CA PHE A 302 17.79 16.02 -13.53
C PHE A 302 18.03 17.48 -13.17
N LYS A 303 17.21 18.40 -13.72
CA LYS A 303 17.27 19.84 -13.43
C LYS A 303 16.63 20.23 -12.09
N GLY A 304 15.90 19.32 -11.45
CA GLY A 304 15.13 19.62 -10.24
C GLY A 304 13.86 20.44 -10.47
N GLU A 305 13.39 20.52 -11.72
CA GLU A 305 12.18 21.27 -12.13
C GLU A 305 10.90 20.47 -11.85
N VAL A 306 10.73 20.04 -10.58
CA VAL A 306 9.63 19.15 -10.16
C VAL A 306 8.24 19.74 -10.44
N HIS A 307 8.11 21.07 -10.40
CA HIS A 307 6.85 21.77 -10.58
C HIS A 307 6.29 21.65 -12.02
N GLU A 308 7.16 21.44 -13.04
CA GLU A 308 6.77 21.29 -14.44
C GLU A 308 6.24 19.88 -14.79
N ILE A 309 6.54 18.90 -13.94
CA ILE A 309 6.23 17.49 -14.20
C ILE A 309 4.73 17.27 -14.45
N LYS A 310 3.85 17.90 -13.67
CA LYS A 310 2.40 17.71 -13.82
C LYS A 310 1.87 18.18 -15.18
N GLU A 311 2.42 19.24 -15.74
CA GLU A 311 2.02 19.73 -17.06
C GLU A 311 2.42 18.75 -18.16
N VAL A 312 3.57 18.09 -18.03
CA VAL A 312 3.99 17.02 -18.95
C VAL A 312 3.05 15.81 -18.81
N MET A 313 2.73 15.39 -17.58
CA MET A 313 1.82 14.28 -17.34
C MET A 313 0.44 14.51 -17.97
N LYS A 314 -0.13 15.72 -17.82
CA LYS A 314 -1.44 16.07 -18.39
C LYS A 314 -1.49 15.84 -19.91
N ARG A 315 -0.38 16.08 -20.61
CA ARG A 315 -0.28 16.00 -22.08
C ARG A 315 0.19 14.66 -22.61
N SER A 316 0.52 13.72 -21.73
CA SER A 316 1.16 12.44 -22.08
C SER A 316 0.28 11.23 -21.75
N ARG A 317 -1.06 11.38 -21.88
CA ARG A 317 -2.01 10.28 -21.64
C ARG A 317 -1.85 9.12 -22.62
N GLU A 318 -1.43 9.38 -23.84
CA GLU A 318 -1.24 8.39 -24.90
C GLU A 318 -0.17 7.34 -24.57
N ILE A 319 0.79 7.68 -23.69
CA ILE A 319 1.79 6.74 -23.20
C ILE A 319 1.45 6.13 -21.83
N GLY A 320 0.26 6.43 -21.29
CA GLY A 320 -0.25 5.90 -20.03
C GLY A 320 -0.02 6.77 -18.80
N MET A 321 0.53 7.99 -18.94
CA MET A 321 0.58 8.94 -17.82
C MET A 321 -0.80 9.51 -17.55
N GLN A 322 -1.09 9.79 -16.28
CA GLN A 322 -2.31 10.51 -15.88
C GLN A 322 -2.13 11.20 -14.54
N THR A 323 -2.80 12.34 -14.37
CA THR A 323 -2.87 13.06 -13.10
C THR A 323 -4.06 12.57 -12.27
N PHE A 324 -4.11 12.93 -10.98
CA PHE A 324 -5.27 12.64 -10.15
C PHE A 324 -6.56 13.26 -10.69
N ASP A 325 -6.53 14.48 -11.17
CA ASP A 325 -7.73 15.15 -11.70
C ASP A 325 -8.26 14.45 -12.94
N GLN A 326 -7.38 13.92 -13.79
CA GLN A 326 -7.77 13.10 -14.94
C GLN A 326 -8.39 11.76 -14.50
N ALA A 327 -7.79 11.09 -13.52
CA ALA A 327 -8.33 9.85 -12.98
C ALA A 327 -9.69 10.05 -12.31
N LEU A 328 -9.85 11.13 -11.54
CA LEU A 328 -11.13 11.48 -10.89
C LEU A 328 -12.21 11.84 -11.91
N PHE A 329 -11.85 12.55 -12.97
CA PHE A 329 -12.75 12.83 -14.08
C PHE A 329 -13.26 11.55 -14.74
N ASP A 330 -12.35 10.63 -15.08
CA ASP A 330 -12.71 9.36 -15.70
C ASP A 330 -13.60 8.49 -14.79
N LEU A 331 -13.31 8.44 -13.48
CA LEU A 331 -14.13 7.73 -12.50
C LEU A 331 -15.54 8.34 -12.33
N TYR A 332 -15.64 9.67 -12.37
CA TYR A 332 -16.92 10.37 -12.34
C TYR A 332 -17.74 10.11 -13.61
N GLU A 333 -17.12 10.23 -14.78
CA GLU A 333 -17.77 9.96 -16.07
C GLU A 333 -18.22 8.50 -16.23
N ALA A 334 -17.50 7.56 -15.59
CA ALA A 334 -17.87 6.16 -15.51
C ALA A 334 -18.95 5.86 -14.43
N ASP A 335 -19.45 6.87 -13.75
CA ASP A 335 -20.45 6.80 -12.66
C ASP A 335 -20.00 5.97 -11.44
N HIS A 336 -18.69 5.83 -11.25
CA HIS A 336 -18.14 5.10 -10.10
C HIS A 336 -18.10 5.92 -8.81
N ILE A 337 -17.96 7.25 -8.91
CA ILE A 337 -17.87 8.17 -7.77
C ILE A 337 -18.83 9.34 -7.93
N SER A 338 -19.19 10.01 -6.81
CA SER A 338 -20.04 11.18 -6.82
C SER A 338 -19.27 12.43 -7.31
N TYR A 339 -20.01 13.44 -7.74
CA TYR A 339 -19.44 14.75 -8.09
C TYR A 339 -18.71 15.40 -6.90
N GLU A 340 -19.34 15.31 -5.72
CA GLU A 340 -18.80 15.85 -4.48
C GLU A 340 -17.47 15.17 -4.10
N ASP A 341 -17.41 13.83 -4.21
CA ASP A 341 -16.21 13.08 -3.91
C ASP A 341 -15.10 13.32 -4.94
N ALA A 342 -15.44 13.49 -6.23
CA ALA A 342 -14.48 13.88 -7.25
C ALA A 342 -13.83 15.22 -6.91
N LEU A 343 -14.63 16.25 -6.61
CA LEU A 343 -14.11 17.59 -6.28
C LEU A 343 -13.35 17.63 -4.95
N ARG A 344 -13.81 16.90 -3.94
CA ARG A 344 -13.13 16.84 -2.62
C ARG A 344 -11.73 16.28 -2.70
N ASN A 345 -11.49 15.36 -3.64
CA ASN A 345 -10.21 14.67 -3.80
C ASN A 345 -9.34 15.24 -4.92
N ALA A 346 -9.80 16.27 -5.64
CA ALA A 346 -9.06 16.91 -6.71
C ALA A 346 -7.83 17.65 -6.20
N ASP A 347 -6.77 17.66 -7.01
CA ASP A 347 -5.60 18.51 -6.80
C ASP A 347 -5.92 19.96 -7.14
N SER A 348 -6.69 20.20 -8.23
CA SER A 348 -7.25 21.49 -8.60
C SER A 348 -8.78 21.41 -8.75
N LEU A 349 -9.49 21.79 -7.69
CA LEU A 349 -10.95 21.80 -7.66
C LEU A 349 -11.56 22.60 -8.83
N ASN A 350 -10.96 23.74 -9.15
CA ASN A 350 -11.47 24.62 -10.21
C ASN A 350 -11.26 24.03 -11.59
N ASP A 351 -10.09 23.43 -11.85
CA ASP A 351 -9.78 22.81 -13.15
C ASP A 351 -10.67 21.58 -13.37
N LEU A 352 -10.83 20.73 -12.35
CA LEU A 352 -11.69 19.57 -12.46
C LEU A 352 -13.16 19.96 -12.65
N ARG A 353 -13.65 20.98 -11.92
CA ARG A 353 -15.00 21.50 -12.07
C ARG A 353 -15.23 22.04 -13.51
N LEU A 354 -14.27 22.80 -14.02
CA LEU A 354 -14.35 23.34 -15.37
C LEU A 354 -14.35 22.23 -16.41
N LYS A 355 -13.47 21.23 -16.23
CA LYS A 355 -13.39 20.07 -17.13
C LYS A 355 -14.71 19.29 -17.17
N ILE A 356 -15.30 18.99 -15.99
CA ILE A 356 -16.62 18.31 -15.92
C ILE A 356 -17.71 19.12 -16.63
N LYS A 357 -17.69 20.46 -16.51
CA LYS A 357 -18.67 21.32 -17.19
C LYS A 357 -18.50 21.37 -18.71
N LEU A 358 -17.27 21.31 -19.20
CA LEU A 358 -16.98 21.47 -20.64
C LEU A 358 -16.98 20.14 -21.39
N GLU A 359 -16.46 19.07 -20.78
CA GLU A 359 -16.18 17.79 -21.43
C GLU A 359 -17.06 16.65 -20.90
N GLY A 360 -17.73 16.81 -19.76
CA GLY A 360 -18.54 15.76 -19.12
C GLY A 360 -19.76 15.37 -19.95
N LYS A 361 -20.16 14.10 -19.91
CA LYS A 361 -21.35 13.56 -20.61
C LYS A 361 -22.63 14.36 -20.32
N ASN A 362 -22.77 14.85 -19.08
CA ASN A 362 -23.91 15.68 -18.65
C ASN A 362 -23.76 17.18 -19.01
N SER A 363 -22.65 17.60 -19.63
CA SER A 363 -22.45 18.99 -20.06
C SER A 363 -23.39 19.37 -21.22
N LYS A 364 -23.80 18.38 -22.01
CA LYS A 364 -24.69 18.57 -23.17
C LYS A 364 -26.17 18.75 -22.80
N GLU A 365 -26.58 18.37 -21.59
CA GLU A 365 -27.98 18.50 -21.11
C GLU A 365 -28.23 19.78 -20.29
N LYS A 366 -27.19 20.47 -19.82
CA LYS A 366 -27.34 21.80 -19.21
C LYS A 366 -27.05 22.86 -20.26
N ASP A 367 -28.09 23.10 -21.00
CA ASP A 367 -28.36 24.19 -21.91
C ASP A 367 -27.50 25.44 -21.65
N LEU A 368 -26.51 25.67 -22.52
CA LEU A 368 -25.89 26.98 -22.67
C LEU A 368 -26.92 28.05 -23.10
N ALA A 369 -28.10 27.61 -23.51
CA ALA A 369 -29.25 28.44 -23.88
C ALA A 369 -30.12 28.85 -22.67
N ALA A 370 -30.06 28.20 -21.50
CA ALA A 370 -30.89 28.52 -20.34
C ALA A 370 -30.64 29.91 -19.69
N GLY A 371 -29.80 30.73 -20.24
CA GLY A 371 -29.61 32.13 -19.88
C GLY A 371 -29.88 33.11 -21.02
N LEU A 372 -30.20 32.61 -22.23
CA LEU A 372 -30.42 33.45 -23.43
C LEU A 372 -31.89 33.54 -23.82
N GLU A 373 -32.79 32.82 -23.14
CA GLU A 373 -34.24 32.82 -23.40
C GLU A 373 -34.93 34.16 -23.20
N HIS A 374 -34.25 35.16 -22.61
CA HIS A 374 -34.75 36.51 -22.40
C HIS A 374 -34.11 37.60 -23.25
N LEU A 375 -33.26 37.22 -24.24
CA LEU A 375 -32.70 38.17 -25.21
C LEU A 375 -33.60 38.24 -26.44
N GLU A 376 -34.59 39.13 -26.44
CA GLU A 376 -35.27 39.55 -27.66
C GLU A 376 -34.35 40.46 -28.47
N ILE A 377 -34.07 40.04 -29.70
CA ILE A 377 -33.39 40.89 -30.69
C ILE A 377 -34.40 41.94 -31.11
N VAL A 378 -34.25 43.16 -30.60
CA VAL A 378 -34.96 44.31 -31.08
C VAL A 378 -34.51 44.62 -32.53
N LYS A 379 -35.44 44.49 -33.48
CA LYS A 379 -35.22 44.84 -34.88
C LYS A 379 -35.32 46.36 -35.10
#